data_35b2e90fc0d8ea70419424bb86073f0c
#
_entry.id   35b2e90fc0d8ea70419424bb86073f0c
#
_cell.length_a   1.000
_cell.length_b   1.000
_cell.length_c   1.000
_cell.angle_alpha   90.00
_cell.angle_beta   90.00
_cell.angle_gamma   90.00
#
_symmetry.space_group_name_H-M   'P 1'
#
loop_
_entity.id
_entity.type
_entity.pdbx_description
1 polymer ?
#
loop_
_entity_poly.entity_id
_entity_poly.type
_entity_poly.pdbx_seq_one_letter_code
_entity_poly.pdbx_strand_id
1 'polypeptide(L)'
;MRSGSAPDAAPWIALVALGIAAAALALIGLGDLPLRDFDEATVARVALELRHGQGEAPLLPTLWDKPYLNKAPGLHSLIALVIGATTQHNQLPSEWTIRLAPALLSCLVVPLGGWLQWTLRPGDRSSALATSVILLTLLPVARHGRLTMLDGTQL
;
A
#
# COMPACT_ATOMS: atom_id res chain seq x y z
N MET A 1 38.55 8.73 -24.98
CA MET A 1 37.62 7.89 -25.75
C MET A 1 36.67 7.21 -24.80
N ARG A 2 35.43 7.70 -24.66
CA ARG A 2 34.37 6.97 -23.95
C ARG A 2 33.85 5.92 -24.93
N SER A 3 34.05 4.66 -24.64
CA SER A 3 33.42 3.56 -25.38
C SER A 3 31.91 3.77 -25.27
N GLY A 4 31.25 4.02 -26.39
CA GLY A 4 29.81 4.09 -26.47
C GLY A 4 29.22 2.71 -26.18
N SER A 5 29.03 2.42 -24.90
CA SER A 5 28.18 1.30 -24.50
C SER A 5 26.76 1.63 -24.95
N ALA A 6 26.13 0.70 -25.64
CA ALA A 6 24.71 0.80 -25.98
C ALA A 6 23.91 1.13 -24.69
N PRO A 7 22.87 1.97 -24.77
CA PRO A 7 22.07 2.29 -23.59
C PRO A 7 21.52 0.98 -23.00
N ASP A 8 21.77 0.77 -21.71
CA ASP A 8 21.25 -0.40 -21.02
C ASP A 8 19.74 -0.50 -21.20
N ALA A 9 19.26 -1.71 -21.50
CA ALA A 9 17.84 -1.97 -21.60
C ALA A 9 17.16 -1.68 -20.25
N ALA A 10 15.93 -1.13 -20.30
CA ALA A 10 15.18 -0.79 -19.12
C ALA A 10 15.03 -2.01 -18.17
N PRO A 11 15.19 -1.83 -16.84
CA PRO A 11 15.29 -2.94 -15.88
C PRO A 11 13.91 -3.51 -15.48
N TRP A 12 12.92 -3.52 -16.38
CA TRP A 12 11.53 -3.87 -16.07
C TRP A 12 11.35 -5.22 -15.38
N ILE A 13 12.00 -6.25 -15.89
CA ILE A 13 11.88 -7.61 -15.33
C ILE A 13 12.37 -7.62 -13.87
N ALA A 14 13.50 -6.97 -13.61
CA ALA A 14 14.05 -6.91 -12.26
C ALA A 14 13.21 -6.05 -11.32
N LEU A 15 12.67 -4.92 -11.80
CA LEU A 15 11.77 -4.08 -11.02
C LEU A 15 10.47 -4.80 -10.66
N VAL A 16 9.88 -5.52 -11.62
CA VAL A 16 8.69 -6.35 -11.38
C VAL A 16 9.00 -7.46 -10.39
N ALA A 17 10.14 -8.16 -10.53
CA ALA A 17 10.54 -9.21 -9.60
C ALA A 17 10.72 -8.67 -8.16
N LEU A 18 11.34 -7.48 -8.01
CA LEU A 18 11.46 -6.82 -6.70
C LEU A 18 10.10 -6.38 -6.15
N GLY A 19 9.18 -5.93 -6.99
CA GLY A 19 7.79 -5.64 -6.60
C GLY A 19 7.05 -6.88 -6.11
N ILE A 20 7.18 -8.01 -6.80
CA ILE A 20 6.61 -9.30 -6.38
C ILE A 20 7.22 -9.75 -5.05
N ALA A 21 8.53 -9.63 -4.88
CA ALA A 21 9.20 -9.94 -3.63
C ALA A 21 8.69 -9.05 -2.48
N ALA A 22 8.51 -7.75 -2.73
CA ALA A 22 7.93 -6.82 -1.76
C ALA A 22 6.52 -7.23 -1.35
N ALA A 23 5.66 -7.57 -2.32
CA ALA A 23 4.30 -8.03 -2.07
C ALA A 23 4.29 -9.35 -1.27
N ALA A 24 5.12 -10.33 -1.65
CA ALA A 24 5.24 -11.58 -0.93
C ALA A 24 5.63 -11.36 0.54
N LEU A 25 6.66 -10.53 0.79
CA LEU A 25 7.10 -10.19 2.14
C LEU A 25 6.01 -9.45 2.94
N ALA A 26 5.25 -8.55 2.31
CA ALA A 26 4.19 -7.80 2.97
C ALA A 26 2.99 -8.68 3.35
N LEU A 27 2.69 -9.71 2.58
CA LEU A 27 1.56 -10.61 2.81
C LEU A 27 1.83 -11.69 3.87
N ILE A 28 3.11 -12.01 4.14
CA ILE A 28 3.48 -13.00 5.17
C ILE A 28 3.01 -12.50 6.55
N GLY A 29 2.15 -13.27 7.21
CA GLY A 29 1.65 -12.96 8.55
C GLY A 29 0.86 -11.66 8.66
N LEU A 30 0.23 -11.18 7.58
CA LEU A 30 -0.49 -9.91 7.54
C LEU A 30 -1.68 -9.87 8.52
N GLY A 31 -2.33 -11.00 8.74
CA GLY A 31 -3.49 -11.15 9.62
C GLY A 31 -3.19 -11.76 11.00
N ASP A 32 -1.93 -12.09 11.32
CA ASP A 32 -1.60 -12.86 12.52
C ASP A 32 -1.76 -12.08 13.84
N LEU A 33 -1.76 -10.76 13.75
CA LEU A 33 -1.88 -9.89 14.92
C LEU A 33 -3.20 -9.12 14.86
N PRO A 34 -3.89 -8.94 16.00
CA PRO A 34 -5.07 -8.09 16.06
C PRO A 34 -4.74 -6.67 15.61
N LEU A 35 -5.79 -5.92 15.21
CA LEU A 35 -5.61 -4.50 14.88
C LEU A 35 -5.01 -3.79 16.07
N ARG A 36 -3.89 -3.11 15.83
CA ARG A 36 -3.16 -2.36 16.85
C ARG A 36 -3.58 -0.90 16.79
N ASP A 37 -3.48 -0.27 17.93
CA ASP A 37 -3.65 1.16 18.11
C ASP A 37 -5.01 1.73 17.68
N PHE A 38 -5.32 2.86 18.25
CA PHE A 38 -6.53 3.62 17.97
C PHE A 38 -6.64 3.97 16.47
N ASP A 39 -5.52 4.28 15.81
CA ASP A 39 -5.50 4.69 14.41
C ASP A 39 -5.90 3.57 13.45
N GLU A 40 -5.36 2.36 13.63
CA GLU A 40 -5.67 1.21 12.77
C GLU A 40 -7.14 0.79 12.91
N ALA A 41 -7.63 0.75 14.14
CA ALA A 41 -9.03 0.43 14.43
C ALA A 41 -9.99 1.52 13.89
N THR A 42 -9.60 2.79 13.98
CA THR A 42 -10.39 3.91 13.43
C THR A 42 -10.52 3.82 11.92
N VAL A 43 -9.41 3.58 11.21
CA VAL A 43 -9.42 3.43 9.74
C VAL A 43 -10.29 2.25 9.32
N ALA A 44 -10.19 1.11 10.03
CA ALA A 44 -11.02 -0.06 9.79
C ALA A 44 -12.51 0.23 10.00
N ARG A 45 -12.86 0.94 11.06
CA ARG A 45 -14.25 1.33 11.36
C ARG A 45 -14.82 2.26 10.30
N VAL A 46 -14.08 3.28 9.91
CA VAL A 46 -14.48 4.22 8.85
C VAL A 46 -14.71 3.48 7.52
N ALA A 47 -13.82 2.55 7.15
CA ALA A 47 -13.98 1.76 5.94
C ALA A 47 -15.22 0.85 5.98
N LEU A 48 -15.54 0.29 7.15
CA LEU A 48 -16.75 -0.51 7.37
C LEU A 48 -18.02 0.34 7.21
N GLU A 49 -18.08 1.51 7.82
CA GLU A 49 -19.22 2.41 7.70
C GLU A 49 -19.40 2.88 6.25
N LEU A 50 -18.31 3.20 5.57
CA LEU A 50 -18.32 3.59 4.16
C LEU A 50 -18.87 2.47 3.26
N ARG A 51 -18.50 1.20 3.55
CA ARG A 51 -19.06 0.04 2.84
C ARG A 51 -20.57 -0.10 3.02
N HIS A 52 -21.08 0.15 4.23
CA HIS A 52 -22.50 -0.01 4.53
C HIS A 52 -23.36 1.17 4.06
N GLY A 53 -22.74 2.23 3.54
CA GLY A 53 -23.44 3.42 3.06
C GLY A 53 -24.22 4.15 4.14
N GLN A 54 -23.78 4.10 5.40
CA GLN A 54 -24.44 4.68 6.55
C GLN A 54 -24.20 6.20 6.66
N GLY A 55 -24.24 6.93 5.56
CA GLY A 55 -24.07 8.38 5.56
C GLY A 55 -25.03 9.06 4.60
N GLU A 56 -25.28 10.34 4.77
CA GLU A 56 -26.09 11.18 3.87
C GLU A 56 -25.49 11.23 2.45
N ALA A 57 -24.19 10.96 2.31
CA ALA A 57 -23.51 10.84 1.03
C ALA A 57 -22.72 9.52 0.97
N PRO A 58 -22.89 8.68 -0.07
CA PRO A 58 -22.28 7.34 -0.16
C PRO A 58 -20.75 7.34 -0.24
N LEU A 59 -20.11 8.49 -0.41
CA LEU A 59 -18.66 8.66 -0.45
C LEU A 59 -18.09 9.47 0.71
N LEU A 60 -18.95 9.91 1.63
CA LEU A 60 -18.50 10.67 2.79
C LEU A 60 -18.12 9.70 3.92
N PRO A 61 -16.85 9.65 4.32
CA PRO A 61 -16.43 8.82 5.44
C PRO A 61 -17.14 9.25 6.73
N THR A 62 -17.62 8.26 7.48
CA THR A 62 -18.20 8.47 8.81
C THR A 62 -17.44 7.68 9.86
N LEU A 63 -17.49 8.14 11.10
CA LEU A 63 -17.02 7.43 12.28
C LEU A 63 -18.09 7.58 13.36
N TRP A 64 -18.73 6.49 13.75
CA TRP A 64 -19.87 6.46 14.67
C TRP A 64 -21.02 7.36 14.17
N ASP A 65 -21.38 7.19 12.90
CA ASP A 65 -22.44 7.94 12.20
C ASP A 65 -22.20 9.46 12.12
N LYS A 66 -20.99 9.95 12.44
CA LYS A 66 -20.60 11.35 12.29
C LYS A 66 -19.61 11.53 11.16
N PRO A 67 -19.68 12.63 10.37
CA PRO A 67 -18.72 12.89 9.30
C PRO A 67 -17.28 12.86 9.81
N TYR A 68 -16.43 12.06 9.15
CA TYR A 68 -15.01 11.92 9.47
C TYR A 68 -14.16 12.60 8.41
N LEU A 69 -13.79 13.86 8.67
CA LEU A 69 -13.06 14.72 7.73
C LEU A 69 -11.58 14.87 8.08
N ASN A 70 -11.10 14.15 9.10
CA ASN A 70 -9.72 14.30 9.56
C ASN A 70 -8.67 13.80 8.56
N LYS A 71 -9.07 12.90 7.67
CA LYS A 71 -8.15 12.26 6.71
C LYS A 71 -8.84 12.08 5.36
N ALA A 72 -8.04 12.08 4.28
CA ALA A 72 -8.54 11.89 2.92
C ALA A 72 -9.23 10.51 2.75
N PRO A 73 -10.36 10.43 2.02
CA PRO A 73 -11.18 9.22 1.93
C PRO A 73 -10.56 8.08 1.11
N GLY A 74 -9.52 8.34 0.32
CA GLY A 74 -8.99 7.41 -0.68
C GLY A 74 -8.62 6.03 -0.12
N LEU A 75 -7.85 5.96 0.97
CA LEU A 75 -7.48 4.69 1.58
C LEU A 75 -8.69 3.97 2.19
N HIS A 76 -9.57 4.69 2.87
CA HIS A 76 -10.80 4.13 3.43
C HIS A 76 -11.68 3.51 2.35
N SER A 77 -11.82 4.19 1.19
CA SER A 77 -12.57 3.68 0.05
C SER A 77 -11.97 2.40 -0.54
N LEU A 78 -10.64 2.33 -0.65
CA LEU A 78 -9.95 1.13 -1.11
C LEU A 78 -10.14 -0.05 -0.15
N ILE A 79 -10.02 0.19 1.15
CA ILE A 79 -10.27 -0.84 2.16
C ILE A 79 -11.75 -1.28 2.11
N ALA A 80 -12.69 -0.34 1.99
CA ALA A 80 -14.12 -0.64 1.85
C ALA A 80 -14.41 -1.51 0.62
N LEU A 81 -13.76 -1.25 -0.52
CA LEU A 81 -13.86 -2.08 -1.72
C LEU A 81 -13.32 -3.49 -1.48
N VAL A 82 -12.15 -3.63 -0.83
CA VAL A 82 -11.59 -4.94 -0.50
C VAL A 82 -12.52 -5.71 0.45
N ILE A 83 -13.03 -5.05 1.49
CA ILE A 83 -14.02 -5.67 2.39
C ILE A 83 -15.26 -6.10 1.60
N GLY A 84 -15.76 -5.26 0.70
CA GLY A 84 -16.92 -5.57 -0.16
C GLY A 84 -16.71 -6.80 -1.05
N ALA A 85 -15.49 -6.98 -1.56
CA ALA A 85 -15.14 -8.08 -2.44
C ALA A 85 -14.87 -9.41 -1.71
N THR A 86 -14.42 -9.35 -0.43
CA THR A 86 -13.90 -10.53 0.27
C THR A 86 -14.72 -10.97 1.47
N THR A 87 -15.60 -10.12 2.00
CA THR A 87 -16.35 -10.39 3.24
C THR A 87 -17.85 -10.32 2.99
N GLN A 88 -18.60 -11.30 3.48
CA GLN A 88 -20.06 -11.30 3.39
C GLN A 88 -20.68 -10.14 4.18
N HIS A 89 -21.87 -9.71 3.80
CA HIS A 89 -22.50 -8.48 4.34
C HIS A 89 -22.67 -8.50 5.87
N ASN A 90 -22.90 -9.67 6.46
CA ASN A 90 -23.18 -9.83 7.88
C ASN A 90 -21.95 -10.33 8.68
N GLN A 91 -20.77 -10.34 8.08
CA GLN A 91 -19.53 -10.79 8.74
C GLN A 91 -18.59 -9.62 9.00
N LEU A 92 -17.87 -9.67 10.11
CA LEU A 92 -16.77 -8.75 10.36
C LEU A 92 -15.58 -9.13 9.46
N PRO A 93 -14.93 -8.15 8.82
CA PRO A 93 -13.73 -8.41 8.03
C PRO A 93 -12.59 -8.87 8.94
N SER A 94 -11.76 -9.77 8.43
CA SER A 94 -10.54 -10.16 9.12
C SER A 94 -9.50 -9.04 9.06
N GLU A 95 -8.55 -9.08 9.99
CA GLU A 95 -7.40 -8.16 10.01
C GLU A 95 -6.63 -8.20 8.70
N TRP A 96 -6.51 -9.39 8.09
CA TRP A 96 -5.90 -9.58 6.78
C TRP A 96 -6.61 -8.75 5.70
N THR A 97 -7.95 -8.82 5.66
CA THR A 97 -8.76 -8.07 4.69
C THR A 97 -8.56 -6.56 4.81
N ILE A 98 -8.53 -6.06 6.05
CA ILE A 98 -8.37 -4.63 6.33
C ILE A 98 -6.98 -4.14 5.91
N ARG A 99 -5.93 -4.94 6.17
CA ARG A 99 -4.53 -4.59 5.87
C ARG A 99 -4.13 -4.81 4.42
N LEU A 100 -4.91 -5.55 3.63
CA LEU A 100 -4.53 -5.92 2.27
C LEU A 100 -4.31 -4.70 1.37
N ALA A 101 -5.24 -3.75 1.36
CA ALA A 101 -5.13 -2.55 0.51
C ALA A 101 -3.90 -1.69 0.84
N PRO A 102 -3.66 -1.27 2.10
CA PRO A 102 -2.45 -0.50 2.45
C PRO A 102 -1.16 -1.29 2.20
N ALA A 103 -1.13 -2.60 2.47
CA ALA A 103 0.04 -3.42 2.21
C ALA A 103 0.41 -3.45 0.73
N LEU A 104 -0.56 -3.67 -0.16
CA LEU A 104 -0.33 -3.68 -1.60
C LEU A 104 0.10 -2.31 -2.13
N LEU A 105 -0.53 -1.21 -1.66
CA LEU A 105 -0.12 0.15 -2.04
C LEU A 105 1.33 0.43 -1.65
N SER A 106 1.71 0.06 -0.43
CA SER A 106 3.08 0.26 0.06
C SER A 106 4.11 -0.55 -0.72
N CYS A 107 3.77 -1.75 -1.18
CA CYS A 107 4.67 -2.56 -2.00
C CYS A 107 5.00 -1.91 -3.35
N LEU A 108 4.08 -1.10 -3.91
CA LEU A 108 4.30 -0.39 -5.17
C LEU A 108 5.42 0.63 -5.09
N VAL A 109 5.74 1.14 -3.90
CA VAL A 109 6.85 2.10 -3.70
C VAL A 109 8.18 1.52 -4.16
N VAL A 110 8.40 0.21 -4.02
CA VAL A 110 9.63 -0.49 -4.40
C VAL A 110 9.89 -0.42 -5.91
N PRO A 111 9.01 -0.95 -6.78
CA PRO A 111 9.23 -0.87 -8.22
C PRO A 111 9.09 0.55 -8.78
N LEU A 112 8.18 1.38 -8.23
CA LEU A 112 7.98 2.76 -8.67
C LEU A 112 9.19 3.64 -8.35
N GLY A 113 9.84 3.47 -7.20
CA GLY A 113 11.06 4.18 -6.85
C GLY A 113 12.21 3.85 -7.80
N GLY A 114 12.39 2.56 -8.14
CA GLY A 114 13.38 2.16 -9.13
C GLY A 114 13.05 2.68 -10.54
N TRP A 115 11.79 2.65 -10.93
CA TRP A 115 11.35 3.23 -12.20
C TRP A 115 11.57 4.75 -12.25
N LEU A 116 11.24 5.47 -11.19
CA LEU A 116 11.52 6.90 -11.08
C LEU A 116 13.01 7.20 -11.24
N GLN A 117 13.86 6.43 -10.54
CA GLN A 117 15.33 6.57 -10.67
C GLN A 117 15.80 6.31 -12.11
N TRP A 118 15.23 5.29 -12.78
CA TRP A 118 15.52 5.03 -14.19
C TRP A 118 15.11 6.19 -15.10
N THR A 119 13.95 6.81 -14.86
CA THR A 119 13.50 7.97 -15.66
C THR A 119 14.36 9.21 -15.44
N LEU A 120 14.86 9.41 -14.21
CA LEU A 120 15.74 10.52 -13.88
C LEU A 120 17.17 10.34 -14.42
N ARG A 121 17.64 9.09 -14.53
CA ARG A 121 18.97 8.74 -15.04
C ARG A 121 18.87 7.58 -16.06
N PRO A 122 18.42 7.87 -17.29
CA PRO A 122 18.31 6.82 -18.32
C PRO A 122 19.67 6.20 -18.61
N GLY A 123 19.71 4.85 -18.67
CA GLY A 123 20.94 4.08 -18.88
C GLY A 123 21.69 3.67 -17.61
N ASP A 124 21.30 4.15 -16.45
CA ASP A 124 21.88 3.74 -15.16
C ASP A 124 21.00 2.68 -14.48
N ARG A 125 21.07 1.45 -15.00
CA ARG A 125 20.34 0.29 -14.48
C ARG A 125 20.72 -0.02 -13.03
N SER A 126 21.98 0.16 -12.68
CA SER A 126 22.48 -0.17 -11.35
C SER A 126 21.87 0.73 -10.28
N SER A 127 21.77 2.02 -10.53
CA SER A 127 21.12 2.98 -9.62
C SER A 127 19.62 2.71 -9.47
N ALA A 128 18.93 2.34 -10.54
CA ALA A 128 17.52 2.00 -10.48
C ALA A 128 17.25 0.77 -9.60
N LEU A 129 18.05 -0.28 -9.77
CA LEU A 129 17.95 -1.49 -8.96
C LEU A 129 18.37 -1.26 -7.52
N ALA A 130 19.46 -0.51 -7.30
CA ALA A 130 19.91 -0.16 -5.95
C ALA A 130 18.82 0.60 -5.17
N THR A 131 18.14 1.55 -5.81
CA THR A 131 17.03 2.29 -5.22
C THR A 131 15.90 1.34 -4.79
N SER A 132 15.48 0.42 -5.66
CA SER A 132 14.43 -0.56 -5.31
C SER A 132 14.86 -1.49 -4.18
N VAL A 133 16.10 -1.97 -4.16
CA VAL A 133 16.63 -2.82 -3.08
C VAL A 133 16.69 -2.06 -1.76
N ILE A 134 17.13 -0.80 -1.77
CA ILE A 134 17.15 0.05 -0.58
C ILE A 134 15.72 0.22 -0.05
N LEU A 135 14.75 0.57 -0.91
CA LEU A 135 13.35 0.74 -0.52
C LEU A 135 12.76 -0.57 0.03
N LEU A 136 13.07 -1.72 -0.57
CA LEU A 136 12.62 -3.02 -0.09
C LEU A 136 13.13 -3.35 1.32
N THR A 137 14.36 -2.93 1.65
CA THR A 137 15.01 -3.21 2.93
C THR A 137 14.78 -2.15 3.99
N LEU A 138 14.20 -0.99 3.63
CA LEU A 138 13.88 0.06 4.60
C LEU A 138 12.83 -0.43 5.60
N LEU A 139 13.19 -0.40 6.87
CA LEU A 139 12.32 -0.82 7.98
C LEU A 139 10.95 -0.11 7.99
N PRO A 140 10.83 1.21 7.71
CA PRO A 140 9.54 1.87 7.61
C PRO A 140 8.64 1.27 6.53
N VAL A 141 9.17 0.98 5.34
CA VAL A 141 8.40 0.36 4.24
C VAL A 141 7.97 -1.05 4.63
N ALA A 142 8.89 -1.86 5.18
CA ALA A 142 8.60 -3.23 5.57
C ALA A 142 7.64 -3.35 6.76
N ARG A 143 7.68 -2.43 7.71
CA ARG A 143 6.90 -2.50 8.96
C ARG A 143 5.62 -1.67 8.89
N HIS A 144 5.71 -0.38 8.57
CA HIS A 144 4.55 0.54 8.59
C HIS A 144 3.66 0.39 7.35
N GLY A 145 4.24 0.02 6.21
CA GLY A 145 3.48 -0.27 5.00
C GLY A 145 2.46 -1.42 5.14
N ARG A 146 2.66 -2.30 6.13
CA ARG A 146 1.75 -3.43 6.44
C ARG A 146 0.62 -3.06 7.40
N LEU A 147 0.72 -1.93 8.07
CA LEU A 147 -0.30 -1.46 9.02
C LEU A 147 -1.35 -0.63 8.28
N THR A 148 -2.58 -0.71 8.75
CA THR A 148 -3.68 0.11 8.24
C THR A 148 -3.57 1.53 8.80
N MET A 149 -2.36 2.10 8.71
CA MET A 149 -2.08 3.48 9.08
C MET A 149 -1.93 4.32 7.82
N LEU A 150 -2.55 5.48 7.79
CA LEU A 150 -2.44 6.40 6.65
C LEU A 150 -0.99 6.84 6.42
N ASP A 151 -0.20 6.92 7.48
CA ASP A 151 1.21 7.33 7.40
C ASP A 151 2.07 6.34 6.59
N GLY A 152 1.75 5.04 6.64
CA GLY A 152 2.43 4.02 5.84
C GLY A 152 2.16 4.10 4.33
N THR A 153 1.11 4.78 3.92
CA THR A 153 0.74 4.96 2.50
C THR A 153 1.15 6.33 1.94
N GLN A 154 1.69 7.20 2.78
CA GLN A 154 2.16 8.55 2.41
C GLN A 154 3.68 8.59 2.17
N LEU A 155 4.39 7.49 2.38
CA LEU A 155 5.80 7.34 2.03
C LEU A 155 5.96 7.09 0.53
#